data_0d826d3e160ca235342117a2382d7cff
#
_entry.id   0d826d3e160ca235342117a2382d7cff
#
_cell.length_a   1.000
_cell.length_b   1.000
_cell.length_c   1.000
_cell.angle_alpha   90.00
_cell.angle_beta   90.00
_cell.angle_gamma   90.00
#
_symmetry.space_group_name_H-M   'P 1'
#
loop_
_entity.id
_entity.type
_entity.pdbx_description
1 polymer ?
#
loop_
_entity_poly.entity_id
_entity_poly.type
_entity_poly.pdbx_seq_one_letter_code
_entity_poly.pdbx_strand_id
1 'polypeptide(L)'
;LIDKLVKIYRIGGEESWLLIHIEIQSQEETDFPKRMFVYNYRIFDRYDRSVASCAILGDDNINWRPSQFGYDLFGCTVDFQFPVIKLLDYKHWLSELEASRNPFATVVMAHLAAVQTRSNRS
;
A
#
# COMPACT_ATOMS: atom_id res chain seq x y z
N LEU A 1 -10.45 9.54 -6.12
CA LEU A 1 -11.02 8.38 -5.48
C LEU A 1 -9.95 7.55 -4.81
N ILE A 2 -10.15 7.23 -3.58
CA ILE A 2 -9.16 6.50 -2.78
C ILE A 2 -9.61 5.05 -2.65
N ASP A 3 -8.84 4.15 -3.22
CA ASP A 3 -9.05 2.74 -3.05
C ASP A 3 -8.27 2.27 -1.83
N LYS A 4 -8.97 2.18 -0.73
CA LYS A 4 -8.41 1.79 0.55
C LYS A 4 -8.99 0.46 0.98
N LEU A 5 -8.12 -0.44 1.34
CA LEU A 5 -8.51 -1.76 1.81
C LEU A 5 -7.89 -2.02 3.17
N VAL A 6 -8.73 -2.35 4.16
CA VAL A 6 -8.25 -2.80 5.45
C VAL A 6 -8.71 -4.23 5.63
N LYS A 7 -7.77 -5.12 5.92
CA LYS A 7 -8.06 -6.52 6.16
C LYS A 7 -7.48 -6.99 7.48
N ILE A 8 -8.20 -7.89 8.10
CA ILE A 8 -7.79 -8.51 9.36
C ILE A 8 -7.51 -9.98 9.07
N TYR A 9 -6.29 -10.40 9.39
CA TYR A 9 -5.90 -11.79 9.24
C TYR A 9 -5.62 -12.40 10.60
N ARG A 10 -6.04 -13.66 10.78
CA ARG A 10 -5.70 -14.43 11.96
C ARG A 10 -4.41 -15.21 11.68
N ILE A 11 -3.42 -15.04 12.54
CA ILE A 11 -2.12 -15.67 12.36
C ILE A 11 -1.96 -16.83 13.35
N GLY A 12 -1.59 -18.01 12.82
CA GLY A 12 -1.17 -19.14 13.63
C GLY A 12 -2.23 -19.82 14.48
N GLY A 13 -3.52 -19.68 14.14
CA GLY A 13 -4.61 -20.34 14.86
C GLY A 13 -4.88 -19.79 16.26
N GLU A 14 -4.05 -18.89 16.77
CA GLU A 14 -4.26 -18.17 18.01
C GLU A 14 -4.89 -16.80 17.75
N GLU A 15 -5.24 -16.07 18.82
CA GLU A 15 -5.93 -14.78 18.74
C GLU A 15 -5.01 -13.64 18.27
N SER A 16 -4.07 -13.92 17.38
CA SER A 16 -3.18 -12.92 16.79
C SER A 16 -3.79 -12.38 15.52
N TRP A 17 -4.11 -11.10 15.51
CA TRP A 17 -4.71 -10.42 14.36
C TRP A 17 -3.67 -9.55 13.69
N LEU A 18 -3.65 -9.61 12.37
CA LEU A 18 -2.84 -8.72 11.55
C LEU A 18 -3.74 -7.74 10.83
N LEU A 19 -3.57 -6.45 11.10
CA LEU A 19 -4.26 -5.39 10.38
C LEU A 19 -3.39 -4.95 9.20
N ILE A 20 -3.95 -5.04 8.01
CA ILE A 20 -3.27 -4.61 6.79
C ILE A 20 -4.09 -3.50 6.15
N HIS A 21 -3.42 -2.37 5.90
CA HIS A 21 -3.98 -1.24 5.19
C HIS A 21 -3.29 -1.12 3.83
N ILE A 22 -4.05 -1.12 2.76
CA ILE A 22 -3.52 -0.96 1.41
C ILE A 22 -4.16 0.26 0.79
N GLU A 23 -3.30 1.16 0.30
CA GLU A 23 -3.72 2.36 -0.41
C GLU A 23 -3.28 2.25 -1.87
N ILE A 24 -4.23 2.39 -2.79
CA ILE A 24 -3.95 2.36 -4.22
C ILE A 24 -4.00 3.79 -4.74
N GLN A 25 -2.89 4.26 -5.32
CA GLN A 25 -2.76 5.61 -5.82
C GLN A 25 -2.41 5.59 -7.30
N SER A 26 -3.32 6.09 -8.13
CA SER A 26 -3.19 6.04 -9.60
C SER A 26 -2.47 7.23 -10.20
N GLN A 27 -2.28 8.31 -9.44
CA GLN A 27 -1.65 9.54 -9.91
C GLN A 27 -0.69 10.08 -8.88
N GLU A 28 0.33 10.82 -9.34
CA GLU A 28 1.22 11.52 -8.43
C GLU A 28 0.46 12.54 -7.60
N GLU A 29 0.71 12.53 -6.29
CA GLU A 29 0.24 13.56 -5.38
C GLU A 29 1.29 13.84 -4.31
N THR A 30 1.58 15.10 -4.09
CA THR A 30 2.56 15.53 -3.09
C THR A 30 2.19 15.10 -1.69
N ASP A 31 0.90 15.10 -1.37
CA ASP A 31 0.40 14.78 -0.03
C ASP A 31 0.26 13.28 0.24
N PHE A 32 0.59 12.44 -0.72
CA PHE A 32 0.36 11.01 -0.58
C PHE A 32 1.06 10.38 0.64
N PRO A 33 2.35 10.67 0.91
CA PRO A 33 3.01 10.13 2.10
C PRO A 33 2.32 10.55 3.40
N LYS A 34 1.88 11.79 3.48
CA LYS A 34 1.15 12.29 4.65
C LYS A 34 -0.17 11.53 4.83
N ARG A 35 -0.90 11.29 3.74
CA ARG A 35 -2.15 10.53 3.79
C ARG A 35 -1.92 9.11 4.29
N MET A 36 -0.85 8.46 3.82
CA MET A 36 -0.49 7.12 4.30
C MET A 36 -0.31 7.11 5.81
N PHE A 37 0.42 8.08 6.34
CA PHE A 37 0.62 8.21 7.78
C PHE A 37 -0.69 8.43 8.52
N VAL A 38 -1.51 9.36 8.05
CA VAL A 38 -2.78 9.69 8.71
C VAL A 38 -3.72 8.48 8.74
N TYR A 39 -3.83 7.74 7.65
CA TYR A 39 -4.67 6.55 7.63
C TYR A 39 -4.12 5.44 8.52
N ASN A 40 -2.80 5.26 8.55
CA ASN A 40 -2.19 4.26 9.42
C ASN A 40 -2.54 4.56 10.88
N TYR A 41 -2.31 5.80 11.34
CA TYR A 41 -2.53 6.11 12.74
C TYR A 41 -4.02 6.11 13.11
N ARG A 42 -4.92 6.46 12.18
CA ARG A 42 -6.36 6.39 12.44
C ARG A 42 -6.83 4.95 12.66
N ILE A 43 -6.31 4.03 11.87
CA ILE A 43 -6.60 2.60 12.02
C ILE A 43 -6.01 2.10 13.33
N PHE A 44 -4.77 2.47 13.62
CA PHE A 44 -4.10 2.12 14.88
C PHE A 44 -4.92 2.60 16.08
N ASP A 45 -5.36 3.85 16.05
CA ASP A 45 -6.14 4.42 17.14
C ASP A 45 -7.48 3.71 17.31
N ARG A 46 -8.15 3.42 16.20
CA ARG A 46 -9.48 2.78 16.22
C ARG A 46 -9.43 1.36 16.78
N TYR A 47 -8.44 0.57 16.40
CA TYR A 47 -8.37 -0.84 16.76
C TYR A 47 -7.38 -1.14 17.87
N ASP A 48 -6.61 -0.15 18.29
CA ASP A 48 -5.55 -0.31 19.31
C ASP A 48 -4.60 -1.48 18.97
N ARG A 49 -4.21 -1.59 17.71
CA ARG A 49 -3.32 -2.63 17.19
C ARG A 49 -2.41 -2.08 16.12
N SER A 50 -1.22 -2.66 16.01
CA SER A 50 -0.28 -2.29 14.96
C SER A 50 -0.86 -2.57 13.58
N VAL A 51 -0.58 -1.67 12.64
CA VAL A 51 -1.12 -1.72 11.28
C VAL A 51 0.05 -1.75 10.31
N ALA A 52 0.03 -2.71 9.39
CA ALA A 52 0.97 -2.73 8.28
C ALA A 52 0.33 -2.02 7.08
N SER A 53 0.88 -0.86 6.70
CA SER A 53 0.42 -0.12 5.54
C SER A 53 1.30 -0.39 4.33
N CYS A 54 0.70 -0.51 3.16
CA CYS A 54 1.40 -0.70 1.90
C CYS A 54 0.77 0.21 0.84
N ALA A 55 1.62 0.85 0.04
CA ALA A 55 1.16 1.64 -1.09
C ALA A 55 1.32 0.86 -2.39
N ILE A 56 0.28 0.90 -3.22
CA ILE A 56 0.34 0.39 -4.58
C ILE A 56 0.20 1.58 -5.52
N LEU A 57 1.25 1.84 -6.30
CA LEU A 57 1.32 3.00 -7.19
C LEU A 57 1.01 2.56 -8.62
N GLY A 58 -0.08 3.10 -9.15
CA GLY A 58 -0.53 2.79 -10.52
C GLY A 58 -0.27 3.91 -11.52
N ASP A 59 0.57 4.88 -11.18
CA ASP A 59 0.95 5.99 -12.07
C ASP A 59 1.98 5.56 -13.11
N ASP A 60 2.28 6.44 -14.05
CA ASP A 60 3.21 6.18 -15.15
C ASP A 60 4.58 6.87 -14.99
N ASN A 61 4.84 7.51 -13.86
CA ASN A 61 6.12 8.16 -13.59
C ASN A 61 7.06 7.22 -12.82
N ILE A 62 8.02 6.63 -13.51
CA ILE A 62 8.95 5.66 -12.93
C ILE A 62 9.80 6.24 -11.79
N ASN A 63 9.93 7.56 -11.71
CA ASN A 63 10.74 8.23 -10.68
C ASN A 63 9.96 8.59 -9.43
N TRP A 64 8.64 8.52 -9.46
CA TRP A 64 7.83 8.86 -8.30
C TRP A 64 7.66 7.62 -7.40
N ARG A 65 8.37 7.62 -6.28
CA ARG A 65 8.42 6.47 -5.36
C ARG A 65 8.36 6.92 -3.90
N PRO A 66 7.24 7.51 -3.47
CA PRO A 66 7.08 7.91 -2.08
C PRO A 66 7.06 6.68 -1.17
N SER A 67 7.87 6.68 -0.11
CA SER A 67 7.97 5.54 0.81
C SER A 67 8.04 5.94 2.27
N GLN A 68 8.00 7.24 2.56
CA GLN A 68 8.07 7.68 3.96
C GLN A 68 7.41 9.04 4.15
N PHE A 69 7.00 9.28 5.37
CA PHE A 69 6.55 10.57 5.87
C PHE A 69 7.17 10.79 7.25
N GLY A 70 7.61 12.00 7.50
CA GLY A 70 8.17 12.31 8.80
C GLY A 70 8.43 13.78 8.97
N TYR A 71 8.75 14.14 10.20
CA TYR A 71 9.19 15.47 10.55
C TYR A 71 9.93 15.43 11.88
N ASP A 72 10.73 16.46 12.13
CA ASP A 72 11.37 16.69 13.41
C ASP A 72 11.08 18.13 13.80
N LEU A 73 10.42 18.32 14.93
CA LEU A 73 10.07 19.62 15.44
C LEU A 73 10.47 19.69 16.91
N PHE A 74 11.51 20.45 17.19
CA PHE A 74 12.02 20.64 18.55
C PHE A 74 12.32 19.33 19.28
N GLY A 75 12.88 18.35 18.57
CA GLY A 75 13.22 17.06 19.16
C GLY A 75 12.06 16.06 19.18
N CYS A 76 10.86 16.48 18.76
CA CYS A 76 9.76 15.54 18.54
C CYS A 76 9.84 15.02 17.12
N THR A 77 10.16 13.74 16.97
CA THR A 77 10.43 13.15 15.67
C THR A 77 9.35 12.15 15.32
N VAL A 78 8.85 12.24 14.08
CA VAL A 78 7.99 11.22 13.48
C VAL A 78 8.74 10.64 12.27
N ASP A 79 8.85 9.33 12.24
CA ASP A 79 9.44 8.61 11.11
C ASP A 79 8.52 7.45 10.77
N PHE A 80 7.75 7.62 9.70
CA PHE A 80 6.83 6.61 9.21
C PHE A 80 7.31 6.13 7.85
N GLN A 81 7.61 4.84 7.75
CA GLN A 81 8.04 4.20 6.52
C GLN A 81 7.06 3.11 6.14
N PHE A 82 6.84 2.95 4.84
CA PHE A 82 5.91 1.95 4.34
C PHE A 82 6.43 1.34 3.04
N PRO A 83 6.17 0.04 2.81
CA PRO A 83 6.53 -0.61 1.57
C PRO A 83 5.71 -0.06 0.40
N VAL A 84 6.34 -0.02 -0.76
CA VAL A 84 5.74 0.52 -1.98
C VAL A 84 5.87 -0.50 -3.09
N ILE A 85 4.77 -0.76 -3.77
CA ILE A 85 4.75 -1.61 -4.95
C ILE A 85 4.39 -0.72 -6.13
N LYS A 86 5.32 -0.55 -7.06
CA LYS A 86 5.13 0.22 -8.28
C LYS A 86 4.67 -0.70 -9.38
N LEU A 87 3.43 -0.57 -9.83
CA LEU A 87 2.87 -1.48 -10.84
C LEU A 87 3.66 -1.44 -12.14
N LEU A 88 4.20 -0.28 -12.47
CA LEU A 88 5.02 -0.11 -13.66
C LEU A 88 6.23 -1.06 -13.69
N ASP A 89 6.81 -1.35 -12.52
CA ASP A 89 7.95 -2.27 -12.40
C ASP A 89 7.57 -3.73 -12.68
N TYR A 90 6.30 -4.08 -12.46
CA TYR A 90 5.82 -5.47 -12.52
C TYR A 90 5.03 -5.78 -13.78
N LYS A 91 5.02 -4.87 -14.73
CA LYS A 91 4.25 -5.03 -15.97
C LYS A 91 4.60 -6.31 -16.74
N HIS A 92 5.85 -6.77 -16.62
CA HIS A 92 6.35 -7.96 -17.29
C HIS A 92 6.62 -9.13 -16.34
N TRP A 93 6.25 -9.01 -15.05
CA TRP A 93 6.63 -9.94 -13.98
C TRP A 93 5.43 -10.58 -13.28
N LEU A 94 4.30 -10.72 -13.98
CA LEU A 94 3.09 -11.30 -13.41
C LEU A 94 3.31 -12.70 -12.86
N SER A 95 4.13 -13.52 -13.55
CA SER A 95 4.41 -14.89 -13.11
C SER A 95 5.13 -14.92 -11.76
N GLU A 96 6.03 -13.97 -11.51
CA GLU A 96 6.71 -13.88 -10.22
C GLU A 96 5.75 -13.48 -9.10
N LEU A 97 4.82 -12.58 -9.38
CA LEU A 97 3.79 -12.19 -8.41
C LEU A 97 2.89 -13.38 -8.07
N GLU A 98 2.53 -14.20 -9.05
CA GLU A 98 1.72 -15.40 -8.83
C GLU A 98 2.43 -16.41 -7.91
N ALA A 99 3.77 -16.50 -8.01
CA ALA A 99 4.55 -17.39 -7.17
C ALA A 99 4.80 -16.82 -5.77
N SER A 100 4.54 -15.54 -5.54
CA SER A 100 4.81 -14.89 -4.27
C SER A 100 3.79 -15.30 -3.22
N ARG A 101 4.29 -15.55 -1.99
CA ARG A 101 3.44 -15.81 -0.82
C ARG A 101 3.12 -14.54 -0.03
N ASN A 102 3.55 -13.38 -0.52
CA ASN A 102 3.28 -12.11 0.13
C ASN A 102 1.79 -11.78 -0.03
N PRO A 103 1.05 -11.50 1.06
CA PRO A 103 -0.39 -11.18 0.97
C PRO A 103 -0.68 -9.96 0.10
N PHE A 104 0.25 -9.03 -0.04
CA PHE A 104 0.07 -7.88 -0.92
C PHE A 104 0.08 -8.28 -2.41
N ALA A 105 0.71 -9.39 -2.77
CA ALA A 105 0.81 -9.81 -4.16
C ALA A 105 -0.56 -10.09 -4.79
N THR A 106 -1.47 -10.68 -4.03
CA THR A 106 -2.83 -10.96 -4.51
C THR A 106 -3.55 -9.68 -4.91
N VAL A 107 -3.42 -8.62 -4.10
CA VAL A 107 -4.05 -7.33 -4.38
C VAL A 107 -3.41 -6.69 -5.61
N VAL A 108 -2.08 -6.77 -5.73
CA VAL A 108 -1.35 -6.23 -6.88
C VAL A 108 -1.79 -6.92 -8.17
N MET A 109 -1.89 -8.25 -8.17
CA MET A 109 -2.32 -9.01 -9.34
C MET A 109 -3.74 -8.64 -9.76
N ALA A 110 -4.66 -8.52 -8.80
CA ALA A 110 -6.04 -8.14 -9.07
C ALA A 110 -6.10 -6.74 -9.70
N HIS A 111 -5.32 -5.80 -9.18
CA HIS A 111 -5.28 -4.44 -9.71
C HIS A 111 -4.64 -4.38 -11.09
N LEU A 112 -3.56 -5.12 -11.32
CA LEU A 112 -2.93 -5.21 -12.65
C LEU A 112 -3.91 -5.75 -13.69
N ALA A 113 -4.67 -6.77 -13.36
CA ALA A 113 -5.69 -7.33 -14.24
C ALA A 113 -6.75 -6.28 -14.60
N ALA A 114 -7.19 -5.50 -13.60
CA ALA A 114 -8.17 -4.43 -13.83
C ALA A 114 -7.62 -3.33 -14.74
N VAL A 115 -6.36 -2.93 -14.55
CA VAL A 115 -5.70 -1.92 -15.37
C VAL A 115 -5.55 -2.40 -16.82
N GLN A 116 -5.14 -3.65 -17.02
CA GLN A 116 -5.04 -4.23 -18.36
C GLN A 116 -6.38 -4.27 -19.06
N THR A 117 -7.43 -4.62 -18.36
CA THR A 117 -8.79 -4.63 -18.89
C THR A 117 -9.23 -3.24 -19.34
N ARG A 118 -8.94 -2.22 -18.54
CA ARG A 118 -9.24 -0.83 -18.91
C ARG A 118 -8.48 -0.40 -20.16
N SER A 119 -7.21 -0.74 -20.28
CA SER A 119 -6.39 -0.42 -21.45
C SER A 119 -6.95 -1.05 -22.71
N ASN A 120 -7.48 -2.27 -22.61
CA ASN A 120 -8.01 -2.99 -23.74
C ASN A 120 -9.39 -2.50 -24.20
N ARG A 121 -10.05 -1.67 -23.39
CA ARG A 121 -11.37 -1.11 -23.72
C ARG A 121 -11.31 0.24 -24.45
N SER A 122 -10.15 0.84 -24.52
CA SER A 122 -10.00 2.14 -25.19
C SER A 122 -9.75 2.02 -26.73
#